data_165bc32b17560d103365539a6c82091d
#
_entry.id   165bc32b17560d103365539a6c82091d
#
_cell.length_a   1.000
_cell.length_b   1.000
_cell.length_c   1.000
_cell.angle_alpha   90.00
_cell.angle_beta   90.00
_cell.angle_gamma   90.00
#
_symmetry.space_group_name_H-M   'P 1'
#
loop_
_entity.id
_entity.type
_entity.pdbx_description
1 polymer ?
#
loop_
_entity_poly.entity_id
_entity_poly.type
_entity_poly.pdbx_seq_one_letter_code
_entity_poly.pdbx_strand_id
1 'polypeptide(L)'
;MRRETARRYARERYAGAPEARYGLLASSKDKDLPRFGVDNTYFATSKVSRRIGSWYNAPQGDPESCCRLDTVATEFSAQGMELDLAVLAWGSDYVRRDGRWTIARAGRRNHARDQHRLRQNVYRVLPTRARDGTVLFLPPGEWFEETAQFIRRAGVTGI
;
A
#
# COMPACT_ATOMS: atom_id res chain seq x y z
N MET A 1 0.21 12.75 2.86
CA MET A 1 -1.21 12.60 3.26
C MET A 1 -1.26 11.81 4.54
N ARG A 2 -2.09 12.18 5.51
CA ARG A 2 -2.27 11.40 6.74
C ARG A 2 -3.25 10.25 6.50
N ARG A 3 -3.08 9.11 7.17
CA ARG A 3 -3.99 7.95 7.07
C ARG A 3 -5.46 8.34 7.30
N GLU A 4 -5.72 9.28 8.19
CA GLU A 4 -7.06 9.78 8.46
C GLU A 4 -7.68 10.51 7.26
N THR A 5 -6.89 11.24 6.48
CA THR A 5 -7.36 11.86 5.23
C THR A 5 -7.79 10.81 4.21
N ALA A 6 -7.01 9.72 4.07
CA ALA A 6 -7.39 8.61 3.18
C ALA A 6 -8.67 7.90 3.63
N ARG A 7 -8.83 7.70 4.97
CA ARG A 7 -10.07 7.13 5.53
C ARG A 7 -11.28 8.00 5.23
N ARG A 8 -11.17 9.30 5.49
CA ARG A 8 -12.24 10.25 5.23
C ARG A 8 -12.61 10.24 3.76
N TYR A 9 -11.64 10.37 2.87
CA TYR A 9 -11.85 10.32 1.42
C TYR A 9 -12.59 9.04 0.99
N ALA A 10 -12.14 7.87 1.45
CA ALA A 10 -12.76 6.61 1.10
C ALA A 10 -14.20 6.50 1.61
N ARG A 11 -14.46 6.91 2.85
CA ARG A 11 -15.81 6.91 3.43
C ARG A 11 -16.76 7.86 2.70
N GLU A 12 -16.29 9.06 2.36
CA GLU A 12 -17.09 10.04 1.61
C GLU A 12 -17.40 9.55 0.19
N ARG A 13 -16.38 8.98 -0.49
CA ARG A 13 -16.53 8.44 -1.84
C ARG A 13 -17.53 7.29 -1.92
N TYR A 14 -17.57 6.44 -0.93
CA TYR A 14 -18.44 5.26 -0.88
C TYR A 14 -19.59 5.40 0.13
N ALA A 15 -19.95 6.63 0.47
CA ALA A 15 -21.15 6.89 1.27
C ALA A 15 -22.38 6.36 0.53
N GLY A 16 -23.12 5.44 1.16
CA GLY A 16 -24.27 4.78 0.54
C GLY A 16 -23.95 3.57 -0.35
N ALA A 17 -22.69 3.14 -0.43
CA ALA A 17 -22.26 1.94 -1.13
C ALA A 17 -21.67 0.90 -0.14
N PRO A 18 -22.49 0.21 0.68
CA PRO A 18 -22.01 -0.68 1.74
C PRO A 18 -21.22 -1.88 1.20
N GLU A 19 -21.42 -2.24 -0.06
CA GLU A 19 -20.70 -3.33 -0.72
C GLU A 19 -19.27 -2.97 -1.14
N ALA A 20 -18.97 -1.65 -1.22
CA ALA A 20 -17.66 -1.21 -1.67
C ALA A 20 -16.55 -1.64 -0.70
N ARG A 21 -15.45 -2.10 -1.26
CA ARG A 21 -14.26 -2.57 -0.54
C ARG A 21 -13.09 -1.64 -0.81
N TYR A 22 -12.57 -1.04 0.24
CA TYR A 22 -11.36 -0.24 0.16
C TYR A 22 -10.38 -0.68 1.24
N GLY A 23 -9.11 -0.80 0.88
CA GLY A 23 -8.11 -1.42 1.76
C GLY A 23 -6.75 -0.76 1.69
N LEU A 24 -5.99 -0.93 2.78
CA LEU A 24 -4.61 -0.45 2.89
C LEU A 24 -3.66 -1.51 2.37
N LEU A 25 -2.83 -1.14 1.40
CA LEU A 25 -1.83 -2.00 0.77
C LEU A 25 -0.43 -1.46 0.99
N ALA A 26 0.55 -2.36 1.09
CA ALA A 26 1.97 -1.98 1.14
C ALA A 26 2.87 -3.13 0.69
N SER A 27 4.13 -2.82 0.35
CA SER A 27 5.15 -3.84 0.12
C SER A 27 5.45 -4.62 1.40
N SER A 28 5.49 -5.95 1.31
CA SER A 28 5.87 -6.83 2.42
C SER A 28 7.32 -6.66 2.87
N LYS A 29 8.14 -6.02 2.07
CA LYS A 29 9.59 -5.93 2.29
C LYS A 29 10.04 -4.58 2.84
N ASP A 30 9.17 -3.59 2.85
CA ASP A 30 9.50 -2.33 3.48
C ASP A 30 9.61 -2.48 5.01
N LYS A 31 10.64 -1.85 5.58
CA LYS A 31 10.92 -1.92 7.02
C LYS A 31 10.69 -0.60 7.74
N ASP A 32 10.44 0.46 7.00
CA ASP A 32 10.28 1.80 7.56
C ASP A 32 8.82 2.20 7.73
N LEU A 33 7.90 1.62 6.97
CA LEU A 33 6.46 1.89 7.03
C LEU A 33 5.84 1.76 8.44
N PRO A 34 6.26 0.80 9.31
CA PRO A 34 5.76 0.73 10.68
C PRO A 34 6.00 2.03 11.49
N ARG A 35 7.09 2.76 11.22
CA ARG A 35 7.38 4.07 11.84
C ARG A 35 6.36 5.14 11.49
N PHE A 36 5.63 4.94 10.39
CA PHE A 36 4.56 5.83 9.91
C PHE A 36 3.16 5.29 10.20
N GLY A 37 3.06 4.28 11.08
CA GLY A 37 1.80 3.67 11.48
C GLY A 37 1.21 2.69 10.45
N VAL A 38 2.02 2.19 9.53
CA VAL A 38 1.62 1.21 8.51
C VAL A 38 2.34 -0.11 8.79
N ASP A 39 1.71 -0.98 9.57
CA ASP A 39 2.26 -2.31 9.90
C ASP A 39 2.00 -3.31 8.78
N ASN A 40 2.97 -3.46 7.90
CA ASN A 40 2.95 -4.39 6.78
C ASN A 40 3.37 -5.83 7.15
N THR A 41 3.55 -6.12 8.44
CA THR A 41 3.92 -7.45 8.92
C THR A 41 2.70 -8.27 9.37
N TYR A 42 1.52 -7.66 9.51
CA TYR A 42 0.34 -8.27 10.10
C TYR A 42 -0.03 -9.63 9.49
N PHE A 43 -0.08 -9.74 8.16
CA PHE A 43 -0.39 -10.99 7.47
C PHE A 43 0.84 -11.88 7.18
N ALA A 44 2.00 -11.56 7.74
CA ALA A 44 3.22 -12.34 7.51
C ALA A 44 3.25 -13.67 8.25
N THR A 45 2.42 -13.84 9.29
CA THR A 45 2.36 -15.09 10.08
C THR A 45 1.26 -16.00 9.58
N SER A 46 1.50 -17.31 9.59
CA SER A 46 0.54 -18.33 9.11
C SER A 46 -0.78 -18.34 9.87
N LYS A 47 -0.80 -17.91 11.14
CA LYS A 47 -2.02 -17.81 11.95
C LYS A 47 -2.92 -16.66 11.50
N VAL A 48 -2.32 -15.56 11.06
CA VAL A 48 -3.04 -14.35 10.68
C VAL A 48 -3.33 -14.32 9.19
N SER A 49 -2.52 -14.97 8.35
CA SER A 49 -2.78 -15.06 6.90
C SER A 49 -4.15 -15.69 6.58
N ARG A 50 -4.65 -16.59 7.45
CA ARG A 50 -6.01 -17.16 7.33
C ARG A 50 -7.14 -16.14 7.53
N ARG A 51 -6.87 -14.99 8.14
CA ARG A 51 -7.85 -13.93 8.35
C ARG A 51 -8.00 -12.99 7.16
N ILE A 52 -7.24 -13.18 6.11
CA ILE A 52 -7.35 -12.32 4.92
C ILE A 52 -8.73 -12.41 4.26
N GLY A 53 -9.38 -13.57 4.36
CA GLY A 53 -10.76 -13.74 3.89
C GLY A 53 -11.75 -12.88 4.68
N SER A 54 -11.65 -12.87 6.00
CA SER A 54 -12.47 -12.00 6.86
C SER A 54 -12.14 -10.53 6.59
N TRP A 55 -10.85 -10.18 6.50
CA TRP A 55 -10.43 -8.83 6.17
C TRP A 55 -11.07 -8.29 4.89
N TYR A 56 -11.14 -9.13 3.85
CA TYR A 56 -11.72 -8.73 2.58
C TYR A 56 -13.25 -8.74 2.58
N ASN A 57 -13.88 -9.76 3.20
CA ASN A 57 -15.34 -9.98 3.09
C ASN A 57 -16.15 -9.31 4.21
N ALA A 58 -15.53 -8.96 5.33
CA ALA A 58 -16.25 -8.34 6.43
C ALA A 58 -16.86 -6.99 6.00
N PRO A 59 -18.13 -6.71 6.40
CA PRO A 59 -18.80 -5.48 6.01
C PRO A 59 -18.11 -4.23 6.55
N GLN A 60 -18.38 -3.10 5.93
CA GLN A 60 -17.91 -1.81 6.45
C GLN A 60 -18.38 -1.61 7.89
N GLY A 61 -17.48 -1.22 8.78
CA GLY A 61 -17.78 -1.08 10.22
C GLY A 61 -17.41 -2.29 11.06
N ASP A 62 -17.27 -3.47 10.48
CA ASP A 62 -16.76 -4.64 11.19
C ASP A 62 -15.29 -4.42 11.63
N PRO A 63 -14.89 -4.83 12.84
CA PRO A 63 -13.51 -4.71 13.32
C PRO A 63 -12.47 -5.39 12.43
N GLU A 64 -12.83 -6.43 11.70
CA GLU A 64 -11.91 -7.15 10.79
C GLU A 64 -11.92 -6.59 9.35
N SER A 65 -12.82 -5.67 9.01
CA SER A 65 -12.98 -5.16 7.65
C SER A 65 -11.75 -4.39 7.11
N CYS A 66 -11.41 -4.64 5.85
CA CYS A 66 -10.41 -3.85 5.11
C CYS A 66 -10.75 -2.35 5.09
N CYS A 67 -12.03 -2.01 5.14
CA CYS A 67 -12.52 -0.62 5.10
C CYS A 67 -12.16 0.19 6.34
N ARG A 68 -11.68 -0.43 7.38
CA ARG A 68 -11.12 0.28 8.55
C ARG A 68 -9.77 0.94 8.25
N LEU A 69 -9.02 0.43 7.25
CA LEU A 69 -7.66 0.84 6.94
C LEU A 69 -6.69 0.74 8.15
N ASP A 70 -6.94 -0.21 9.05
CA ASP A 70 -6.11 -0.46 10.24
C ASP A 70 -5.04 -1.51 9.96
N THR A 71 -5.40 -2.53 9.18
CA THR A 71 -4.52 -3.63 8.81
C THR A 71 -4.11 -3.51 7.36
N VAL A 72 -2.91 -3.97 7.06
CA VAL A 72 -2.25 -3.81 5.76
C VAL A 72 -2.16 -5.14 5.05
N ALA A 73 -2.70 -5.23 3.85
CA ALA A 73 -2.43 -6.35 2.97
C ALA A 73 -1.20 -6.05 2.10
N THR A 74 -0.43 -7.09 1.82
CA THR A 74 0.78 -7.02 0.99
C THR A 74 0.55 -7.64 -0.37
N GLU A 75 1.53 -7.54 -1.27
CA GLU A 75 1.49 -8.18 -2.58
C GLU A 75 1.18 -9.70 -2.52
N PHE A 76 1.51 -10.35 -1.41
CA PHE A 76 1.23 -11.76 -1.21
C PHE A 76 -0.18 -12.01 -0.69
N SER A 77 -0.59 -11.26 0.33
CA SER A 77 -1.91 -11.44 0.93
C SER A 77 -3.04 -10.86 0.07
N ALA A 78 -2.77 -9.86 -0.76
CA ALA A 78 -3.73 -9.29 -1.71
C ALA A 78 -3.81 -10.07 -3.05
N GLN A 79 -3.11 -11.18 -3.18
CA GLN A 79 -3.12 -11.95 -4.41
C GLN A 79 -4.52 -12.53 -4.68
N GLY A 80 -5.04 -12.29 -5.90
CA GLY A 80 -6.38 -12.75 -6.29
C GLY A 80 -7.53 -11.89 -5.78
N MET A 81 -7.26 -10.82 -5.01
CA MET A 81 -8.28 -9.88 -4.55
C MET A 81 -8.32 -8.62 -5.43
N GLU A 82 -9.50 -8.03 -5.54
CA GLU A 82 -9.74 -6.77 -6.21
C GLU A 82 -10.58 -5.86 -5.31
N LEU A 83 -10.04 -4.71 -4.97
CA LEU A 83 -10.71 -3.68 -4.18
C LEU A 83 -11.44 -2.69 -5.10
N ASP A 84 -12.38 -1.94 -4.57
CA ASP A 84 -12.91 -0.77 -5.27
C ASP A 84 -11.91 0.41 -5.18
N LEU A 85 -11.32 0.63 -4.01
CA LEU A 85 -10.25 1.62 -3.82
C LEU A 85 -9.09 1.02 -3.03
N ALA A 86 -7.87 1.21 -3.52
CA ALA A 86 -6.67 0.91 -2.75
C ALA A 86 -6.10 2.18 -2.13
N VAL A 87 -5.68 2.10 -0.87
CA VAL A 87 -4.75 3.05 -0.28
C VAL A 87 -3.38 2.39 -0.25
N LEU A 88 -2.50 2.77 -1.14
CA LEU A 88 -1.16 2.20 -1.22
C LEU A 88 -0.17 3.05 -0.43
N ALA A 89 0.36 2.49 0.66
CA ALA A 89 1.48 3.07 1.36
C ALA A 89 2.78 2.75 0.61
N TRP A 90 3.40 3.79 0.08
CA TRP A 90 4.65 3.67 -0.66
C TRP A 90 5.83 3.56 0.29
N GLY A 91 6.58 2.48 0.21
CA GLY A 91 7.69 2.19 1.10
C GLY A 91 9.03 2.77 0.65
N SER A 92 10.01 2.73 1.55
CA SER A 92 11.40 3.12 1.30
C SER A 92 12.19 2.06 0.52
N ASP A 93 11.61 0.89 0.35
CA ASP A 93 12.21 -0.25 -0.36
C ASP A 93 12.22 -0.08 -1.89
N TYR A 94 11.50 0.93 -2.43
CA TYR A 94 11.55 1.29 -3.85
C TYR A 94 11.29 2.78 -4.03
N VAL A 95 12.32 3.57 -4.14
CA VAL A 95 12.25 5.04 -4.24
C VAL A 95 13.08 5.57 -5.39
N ARG A 96 12.77 6.79 -5.81
CA ARG A 96 13.54 7.50 -6.81
C ARG A 96 14.60 8.37 -6.14
N ARG A 97 15.86 8.20 -6.57
CA ARG A 97 17.00 9.00 -6.13
C ARG A 97 17.97 9.24 -7.29
N ASP A 98 18.47 10.47 -7.43
CA ASP A 98 19.40 10.87 -8.48
C ASP A 98 18.90 10.48 -9.88
N GLY A 99 17.60 10.70 -10.14
CA GLY A 99 16.96 10.39 -11.41
C GLY A 99 16.70 8.91 -11.69
N ARG A 100 16.95 8.00 -10.73
CA ARG A 100 16.81 6.55 -10.92
C ARG A 100 15.98 5.91 -9.84
N TRP A 101 15.26 4.83 -10.17
CA TRP A 101 14.61 3.98 -9.20
C TRP A 101 15.64 3.11 -8.47
N THR A 102 15.58 3.08 -7.16
CA THR A 102 16.55 2.39 -6.33
C THR A 102 15.88 1.61 -5.19
N ILE A 103 16.55 0.55 -4.77
CA ILE A 103 16.22 -0.30 -3.62
C ILE A 103 17.24 -0.08 -2.49
N ALA A 104 17.79 1.10 -2.34
CA ALA A 104 18.98 1.42 -1.54
C ALA A 104 18.91 0.97 -0.06
N ARG A 105 17.71 0.74 0.49
CA ARG A 105 17.53 0.19 1.85
C ARG A 105 17.25 -1.31 1.91
N ALA A 106 17.14 -2.00 0.78
CA ALA A 106 17.10 -3.45 0.78
C ALA A 106 18.48 -3.96 1.21
N GLY A 107 18.54 -4.58 2.40
CA GLY A 107 19.79 -5.01 3.01
C GLY A 107 20.68 -5.83 2.06
N ARG A 108 21.97 -5.70 2.20
CA ARG A 108 23.07 -6.20 1.34
C ARG A 108 23.18 -7.73 1.13
N ARG A 109 22.23 -8.53 1.59
CA ARG A 109 22.25 -9.99 1.45
C ARG A 109 21.13 -10.46 0.54
N ASN A 110 21.41 -10.56 -0.74
CA ASN A 110 20.93 -11.52 -1.73
C ASN A 110 20.98 -10.92 -3.14
N HIS A 111 21.49 -11.69 -4.09
CA HIS A 111 21.65 -11.49 -5.54
C HIS A 111 20.96 -10.24 -6.14
N ALA A 112 21.72 -9.18 -6.34
CA ALA A 112 21.24 -7.82 -6.61
C ALA A 112 20.37 -7.64 -7.89
N ARG A 113 20.46 -8.54 -8.85
CA ARG A 113 19.72 -8.44 -10.12
C ARG A 113 18.21 -8.69 -9.96
N ASP A 114 17.83 -9.64 -9.09
CA ASP A 114 16.41 -10.01 -8.96
C ASP A 114 15.64 -9.09 -8.02
N GLN A 115 16.29 -8.49 -7.02
CA GLN A 115 15.60 -7.66 -6.03
C GLN A 115 15.00 -6.38 -6.61
N HIS A 116 15.72 -5.69 -7.50
CA HIS A 116 15.20 -4.48 -8.14
C HIS A 116 13.96 -4.80 -8.97
N ARG A 117 14.03 -5.86 -9.79
CA ARG A 117 12.90 -6.32 -10.62
C ARG A 117 11.71 -6.77 -9.77
N LEU A 118 11.98 -7.46 -8.66
CA LEU A 118 10.92 -7.87 -7.73
C LEU A 118 10.22 -6.64 -7.12
N ARG A 119 10.97 -5.62 -6.67
CA ARG A 119 10.36 -4.38 -6.15
C ARG A 119 9.58 -3.64 -7.23
N GLN A 120 10.16 -3.50 -8.41
CA GLN A 120 9.47 -2.90 -9.55
C GLN A 120 8.13 -3.61 -9.82
N ASN A 121 8.10 -4.93 -9.79
CA ASN A 121 6.87 -5.70 -10.00
C ASN A 121 5.86 -5.49 -8.86
N VAL A 122 6.30 -5.43 -7.60
CA VAL A 122 5.42 -5.11 -6.46
C VAL A 122 4.71 -3.78 -6.69
N TYR A 123 5.46 -2.72 -7.00
CA TYR A 123 4.89 -1.39 -7.22
C TYR A 123 4.18 -1.21 -8.57
N ARG A 124 4.26 -2.19 -9.47
CA ARG A 124 3.37 -2.29 -10.64
C ARG A 124 2.05 -2.97 -10.31
N VAL A 125 2.09 -3.99 -9.45
CA VAL A 125 0.93 -4.82 -9.15
C VAL A 125 0.02 -4.21 -8.08
N LEU A 126 0.59 -3.67 -7.01
CA LEU A 126 -0.22 -3.13 -5.90
C LEU A 126 -1.19 -2.01 -6.33
N PRO A 127 -0.79 -1.03 -7.18
CA PRO A 127 -1.73 0.00 -7.65
C PRO A 127 -2.88 -0.54 -8.51
N THR A 128 -2.68 -1.70 -9.14
CA THR A 128 -3.70 -2.31 -10.00
C THR A 128 -4.68 -3.23 -9.25
N ARG A 129 -4.62 -3.26 -7.93
CA ARG A 129 -5.53 -4.05 -7.07
C ARG A 129 -6.84 -3.34 -6.78
N ALA A 130 -7.13 -2.24 -7.45
CA ALA A 130 -8.36 -1.50 -7.28
C ALA A 130 -8.98 -1.12 -8.63
N ARG A 131 -10.32 -1.22 -8.71
CA ARG A 131 -11.10 -0.95 -9.93
C ARG A 131 -11.27 0.55 -10.17
N ASP A 132 -11.60 1.30 -9.12
CA ASP A 132 -11.97 2.72 -9.23
C ASP A 132 -10.78 3.65 -9.09
N GLY A 133 -9.68 3.16 -8.50
CA GLY A 133 -8.47 3.94 -8.36
C GLY A 133 -7.62 3.62 -7.14
N THR A 134 -6.48 4.29 -7.07
CA THR A 134 -5.52 4.11 -5.98
C THR A 134 -5.12 5.45 -5.40
N VAL A 135 -5.25 5.57 -4.09
CA VAL A 135 -4.73 6.70 -3.31
C VAL A 135 -3.33 6.34 -2.85
N LEU A 136 -2.35 7.20 -3.13
CA LEU A 136 -0.97 6.98 -2.71
C LEU A 136 -0.66 7.73 -1.42
N PHE A 137 -0.25 7.00 -0.40
CA PHE A 137 0.35 7.55 0.81
C PHE A 137 1.87 7.49 0.69
N LEU A 138 2.52 8.63 0.55
CA LEU A 138 3.97 8.74 0.63
C LEU A 138 4.33 9.29 2.02
N PRO A 139 5.14 8.57 2.80
CA PRO A 139 5.62 9.08 4.07
C PRO A 139 6.37 10.41 3.90
N PRO A 140 6.30 11.32 4.89
CA PRO A 140 7.04 12.57 4.85
C PRO A 140 8.55 12.34 4.99
N GLY A 141 9.35 13.22 4.40
CA GLY A 141 10.80 13.24 4.53
C GLY A 141 11.52 13.28 3.18
N GLU A 142 12.74 13.80 3.20
CA GLU A 142 13.61 13.98 2.02
C GLU A 142 13.78 12.70 1.20
N TRP A 143 13.73 11.55 1.87
CA TRP A 143 13.86 10.25 1.22
C TRP A 143 12.80 9.98 0.16
N PHE A 144 11.60 10.52 0.34
CA PHE A 144 10.47 10.31 -0.57
C PHE A 144 10.23 11.47 -1.53
N GLU A 145 10.95 12.57 -1.39
CA GLU A 145 10.65 13.81 -2.10
C GLU A 145 10.75 13.68 -3.62
N GLU A 146 11.84 13.09 -4.13
CA GLU A 146 12.00 12.86 -5.56
C GLU A 146 10.95 11.88 -6.11
N THR A 147 10.61 10.85 -5.33
CA THR A 147 9.51 9.93 -5.67
C THR A 147 8.18 10.67 -5.76
N ALA A 148 7.88 11.51 -4.78
CA ALA A 148 6.65 12.30 -4.75
C ALA A 148 6.57 13.28 -5.95
N GLN A 149 7.66 13.95 -6.28
CA GLN A 149 7.73 14.85 -7.44
C GLN A 149 7.51 14.08 -8.75
N PHE A 150 8.15 12.93 -8.90
CA PHE A 150 7.97 12.08 -10.08
C PHE A 150 6.52 11.64 -10.26
N ILE A 151 5.89 11.17 -9.18
CA ILE A 151 4.50 10.71 -9.17
C ILE A 151 3.54 11.86 -9.52
N ARG A 152 3.75 13.07 -8.97
CA ARG A 152 2.94 14.26 -9.31
C ARG A 152 3.10 14.64 -10.79
N ARG A 153 4.32 14.58 -11.34
CA ARG A 153 4.56 14.83 -12.78
C ARG A 153 3.89 13.79 -13.68
N ALA A 154 3.68 12.59 -13.18
CA ALA A 154 2.92 11.55 -13.88
C ALA A 154 1.39 11.74 -13.82
N GLY A 155 0.90 12.87 -13.26
CA GLY A 155 -0.52 13.23 -13.25
C GLY A 155 -1.28 12.84 -11.99
N VAL A 156 -0.61 12.36 -10.94
CA VAL A 156 -1.27 12.09 -9.66
C VAL A 156 -1.50 13.39 -8.92
N THR A 157 -2.78 13.70 -8.63
CA THR A 157 -3.20 14.91 -7.91
C THR A 157 -3.25 14.67 -6.39
N GLY A 158 -3.09 15.75 -5.61
CA GLY A 158 -3.31 15.70 -4.16
C GLY A 158 -4.80 15.62 -3.81
N ILE A 159 -5.11 14.96 -2.70
CA ILE A 159 -6.44 14.93 -2.08
C ILE A 159 -6.42 15.59 -0.71
#